data_1765edabd25f06847b7457aacebfd684
#
_entry.id   1765edabd25f06847b7457aacebfd684
#
_cell.length_a   1.000
_cell.length_b   1.000
_cell.length_c   1.000
_cell.angle_alpha   90.00
_cell.angle_beta   90.00
_cell.angle_gamma   90.00
#
_symmetry.space_group_name_H-M   'P 1'
#
loop_
_entity.id
_entity.type
_entity.pdbx_description
1 polymer ?
#
loop_
_entity_poly.entity_id
_entity_poly.type
_entity_poly.pdbx_seq_one_letter_code
_entity_poly.pdbx_strand_id
1 'polypeptide(L)'
;MVVLGAVGLAMAGCADQSGTGTLPAPQEPKAATSHKIGVLLPLTGPNAALGHELLAGAQLALAESGAATAQGPSQAQAQAQGRSAALQMDVHDTAAAGGASAAVTAAVEAGDGIILGPLTAVDTAAAAPAAQSASLPVLAFTSDVNQARDGVWVMGITPEDQVERLVATARKEGRQHFAAFLPDNPLGHALGNGLLASCRDQGLTTPTIVYHTGSAASITQMMRELSAYDTRKADAQPDGSAPAQTTDATAPDKTLPSDLAAALNGGAGSASPSTSTSTDGTAQPAAPKLAPPPFDALLLGDTGLGLKNVIGALADSQVSSSSVRIMGPGLWAAFASKLGALKGAWYAAPDPSSRQSFVTRFMARNHHMPRPLADLSYDAATVATTVARTTSRGYPVSALTRQEGFAGVDGQFTLLPDGRTRRALGVFEVLGNGGGAKLLVPAATKTSVSG
;
A
#
# COMPACT_ATOMS: atom_id res chain seq x y z
N MET A 1 60.36 19.41 -90.22
CA MET A 1 58.93 19.31 -90.11
C MET A 1 58.62 18.86 -88.65
N VAL A 2 58.25 19.88 -87.84
CA VAL A 2 58.18 19.83 -86.40
C VAL A 2 56.75 19.52 -86.02
N VAL A 3 56.47 18.57 -85.14
CA VAL A 3 55.20 18.34 -84.49
C VAL A 3 55.46 18.44 -83.00
N LEU A 4 54.91 19.48 -82.35
CA LEU A 4 54.85 19.72 -80.94
C LEU A 4 53.79 18.76 -80.30
N GLY A 5 54.17 17.97 -79.35
CA GLY A 5 53.20 17.25 -78.45
C GLY A 5 53.06 18.02 -77.12
N ALA A 6 51.85 18.45 -76.82
CA ALA A 6 51.50 19.09 -75.54
C ALA A 6 51.22 18.04 -74.47
N VAL A 7 51.98 18.09 -73.38
CA VAL A 7 51.74 17.29 -72.17
C VAL A 7 50.75 18.07 -71.29
N GLY A 8 49.56 17.49 -71.10
CA GLY A 8 48.57 18.01 -70.15
C GLY A 8 48.81 17.43 -68.74
N LEU A 9 49.09 18.34 -67.78
CA LEU A 9 49.27 18.04 -66.39
C LEU A 9 47.89 17.94 -65.72
N ALA A 10 47.43 16.75 -65.32
CA ALA A 10 46.21 16.59 -64.53
C ALA A 10 46.53 16.83 -63.05
N MET A 11 46.02 17.95 -62.50
CA MET A 11 46.00 18.21 -61.08
C MET A 11 44.85 17.37 -60.44
N ALA A 12 45.20 16.35 -59.64
CA ALA A 12 44.26 15.65 -58.77
C ALA A 12 43.95 16.51 -57.55
N GLY A 13 42.76 17.09 -57.49
CA GLY A 13 42.22 17.78 -56.32
C GLY A 13 41.82 16.72 -55.27
N CYS A 14 42.49 16.72 -54.12
CA CYS A 14 42.01 16.03 -52.92
C CYS A 14 40.76 16.81 -52.40
N ALA A 15 39.59 16.21 -52.59
CA ALA A 15 38.38 16.69 -51.92
C ALA A 15 38.40 16.13 -50.47
N ASP A 16 38.59 17.04 -49.50
CA ASP A 16 38.37 16.78 -48.08
C ASP A 16 36.90 16.44 -47.88
N GLN A 17 36.57 15.15 -47.72
CA GLN A 17 35.29 14.70 -47.20
C GLN A 17 35.32 14.83 -45.67
N SER A 18 35.10 16.06 -45.17
CA SER A 18 34.67 16.23 -43.78
C SER A 18 33.27 15.64 -43.63
N GLY A 19 33.20 14.31 -43.51
CA GLY A 19 32.02 13.63 -43.11
C GLY A 19 31.73 13.98 -41.66
N THR A 20 30.90 15.01 -41.43
CA THR A 20 30.21 15.18 -40.15
C THR A 20 29.30 13.94 -39.97
N GLY A 21 29.84 12.90 -39.34
CA GLY A 21 29.07 11.76 -38.85
C GLY A 21 28.10 12.31 -37.84
N THR A 22 26.89 12.66 -38.28
CA THR A 22 25.73 12.83 -37.40
C THR A 22 25.54 11.52 -36.71
N LEU A 23 25.89 11.45 -35.44
CA LEU A 23 25.51 10.31 -34.59
C LEU A 23 24.00 10.14 -34.73
N PRO A 24 23.48 8.95 -35.01
CA PRO A 24 22.04 8.75 -35.05
C PRO A 24 21.48 9.21 -33.69
N ALA A 25 20.54 10.14 -33.73
CA ALA A 25 19.82 10.54 -32.54
C ALA A 25 19.32 9.27 -31.83
N PRO A 26 19.37 9.22 -30.49
CA PRO A 26 18.81 8.10 -29.75
C PRO A 26 17.39 7.89 -30.27
N GLN A 27 17.14 6.73 -30.88
CA GLN A 27 15.79 6.38 -31.28
C GLN A 27 14.98 6.25 -30.00
N GLU A 28 14.03 7.14 -29.79
CA GLU A 28 13.03 6.97 -28.74
C GLU A 28 12.38 5.59 -28.92
N PRO A 29 12.29 4.78 -27.85
CA PRO A 29 11.68 3.47 -27.92
C PRO A 29 10.28 3.61 -28.53
N LYS A 30 10.02 2.89 -29.60
CA LYS A 30 8.72 2.94 -30.27
C LYS A 30 7.68 2.35 -29.33
N ALA A 31 6.85 3.18 -28.74
CA ALA A 31 5.80 2.74 -27.82
C ALA A 31 4.94 1.64 -28.47
N ALA A 32 4.57 0.63 -27.70
CA ALA A 32 3.68 -0.43 -28.17
C ALA A 32 2.35 0.18 -28.64
N THR A 33 1.93 -0.15 -29.84
CA THR A 33 0.73 0.43 -30.48
C THR A 33 -0.52 -0.43 -30.36
N SER A 34 -0.39 -1.63 -29.80
CA SER A 34 -1.44 -2.61 -29.61
C SER A 34 -2.30 -2.32 -28.39
N HIS A 35 -3.58 -2.66 -28.43
CA HIS A 35 -4.46 -2.72 -27.26
C HIS A 35 -4.57 -4.13 -26.65
N LYS A 36 -3.73 -5.06 -27.08
CA LYS A 36 -3.64 -6.39 -26.52
C LYS A 36 -3.10 -6.34 -25.09
N ILE A 37 -3.61 -7.18 -24.22
CA ILE A 37 -3.29 -7.16 -22.79
C ILE A 37 -2.49 -8.42 -22.44
N GLY A 38 -1.27 -8.27 -21.98
CA GLY A 38 -0.49 -9.33 -21.38
C GLY A 38 -0.80 -9.46 -19.88
N VAL A 39 -0.99 -10.68 -19.40
CA VAL A 39 -1.19 -10.97 -17.97
C VAL A 39 -0.07 -11.87 -17.49
N LEU A 40 0.75 -11.36 -16.57
CA LEU A 40 1.92 -12.05 -16.02
C LEU A 40 1.61 -12.49 -14.59
N LEU A 41 1.35 -13.78 -14.38
CA LEU A 41 0.96 -14.36 -13.09
C LEU A 41 1.61 -15.72 -12.84
N PRO A 42 1.84 -16.11 -11.58
CA PRO A 42 2.28 -17.46 -11.24
C PRO A 42 1.10 -18.43 -11.39
N LEU A 43 1.01 -19.14 -12.50
CA LEU A 43 -0.08 -20.08 -12.76
C LEU A 43 0.26 -21.52 -12.40
N THR A 44 1.55 -21.77 -12.07
CA THR A 44 2.08 -23.03 -11.56
C THR A 44 2.80 -22.79 -10.22
N GLY A 45 3.16 -23.87 -9.52
CA GLY A 45 3.89 -23.78 -8.25
C GLY A 45 3.05 -23.32 -7.05
N PRO A 46 3.70 -22.87 -5.96
CA PRO A 46 3.03 -22.62 -4.67
C PRO A 46 2.03 -21.45 -4.70
N ASN A 47 2.20 -20.49 -5.60
CA ASN A 47 1.34 -19.33 -5.73
C ASN A 47 0.25 -19.50 -6.81
N ALA A 48 0.15 -20.67 -7.46
CA ALA A 48 -0.77 -20.91 -8.57
C ALA A 48 -2.23 -20.59 -8.23
N ALA A 49 -2.68 -20.98 -7.05
CA ALA A 49 -4.06 -20.72 -6.61
C ALA A 49 -4.38 -19.21 -6.55
N LEU A 50 -3.42 -18.39 -6.12
CA LEU A 50 -3.57 -16.94 -6.11
C LEU A 50 -3.46 -16.36 -7.53
N GLY A 51 -2.55 -16.89 -8.37
CA GLY A 51 -2.42 -16.48 -9.76
C GLY A 51 -3.71 -16.72 -10.56
N HIS A 52 -4.32 -17.88 -10.43
CA HIS A 52 -5.62 -18.18 -11.05
C HIS A 52 -6.74 -17.27 -10.57
N GLU A 53 -6.74 -16.89 -9.30
CA GLU A 53 -7.72 -15.97 -8.73
C GLU A 53 -7.58 -14.56 -9.32
N LEU A 54 -6.34 -14.08 -9.43
CA LEU A 54 -6.04 -12.81 -10.09
C LEU A 54 -6.46 -12.83 -11.57
N LEU A 55 -6.16 -13.93 -12.27
CA LEU A 55 -6.62 -14.11 -13.67
C LEU A 55 -8.13 -14.02 -13.78
N ALA A 56 -8.87 -14.65 -12.86
CA ALA A 56 -10.34 -14.58 -12.84
C ALA A 56 -10.85 -13.15 -12.64
N GLY A 57 -10.19 -12.35 -11.79
CA GLY A 57 -10.49 -10.93 -11.59
C GLY A 57 -10.32 -10.12 -12.88
N ALA A 58 -9.18 -10.27 -13.56
CA ALA A 58 -8.91 -9.60 -14.83
C ALA A 58 -9.91 -10.01 -15.93
N GLN A 59 -10.23 -11.31 -16.04
CA GLN A 59 -11.21 -11.83 -16.98
C GLN A 59 -12.64 -11.31 -16.72
N LEU A 60 -13.01 -11.10 -15.45
CA LEU A 60 -14.30 -10.50 -15.10
C LEU A 60 -14.38 -9.06 -15.65
N ALA A 61 -13.38 -8.22 -15.39
CA ALA A 61 -13.35 -6.84 -15.89
C ALA A 61 -13.41 -6.78 -17.43
N LEU A 62 -12.66 -7.66 -18.09
CA LEU A 62 -12.66 -7.73 -19.55
C LEU A 62 -14.05 -8.15 -20.12
N ALA A 63 -14.70 -9.13 -19.51
CA ALA A 63 -16.03 -9.58 -19.90
C ALA A 63 -17.09 -8.47 -19.72
N GLU A 64 -17.04 -7.74 -18.62
CA GLU A 64 -17.93 -6.60 -18.35
C GLU A 64 -17.71 -5.46 -19.36
N SER A 65 -16.46 -5.24 -19.74
CA SER A 65 -16.14 -4.26 -20.78
C SER A 65 -16.72 -4.66 -22.15
N GLY A 66 -16.65 -5.93 -22.52
CA GLY A 66 -17.25 -6.47 -23.74
C GLY A 66 -18.79 -6.42 -23.74
N ALA A 67 -19.42 -6.73 -22.60
CA ALA A 67 -20.88 -6.67 -22.45
C ALA A 67 -21.42 -5.23 -22.56
N ALA A 68 -20.69 -4.23 -22.07
CA ALA A 68 -21.07 -2.82 -22.20
C ALA A 68 -21.05 -2.34 -23.67
N THR A 69 -20.25 -2.97 -24.54
CA THR A 69 -20.27 -2.70 -26.00
C THR A 69 -21.36 -3.44 -26.72
N ALA A 70 -21.87 -4.56 -26.18
CA ALA A 70 -22.94 -5.36 -26.78
C ALA A 70 -24.36 -4.75 -26.58
N GLN A 71 -24.52 -3.80 -25.67
CA GLN A 71 -25.79 -3.09 -25.44
C GLN A 71 -25.95 -1.82 -26.31
N GLY A 72 -24.96 -1.48 -27.13
CA GLY A 72 -25.02 -0.41 -28.14
C GLY A 72 -25.49 -0.91 -29.52
N PRO A 73 -25.64 -0.02 -30.50
CA PRO A 73 -26.12 -0.38 -31.85
C PRO A 73 -25.26 -1.49 -32.45
N SER A 74 -25.93 -2.45 -33.06
CA SER A 74 -25.46 -3.77 -33.52
C SER A 74 -23.95 -3.91 -33.85
N GLN A 75 -23.35 -5.06 -33.48
CA GLN A 75 -21.93 -5.39 -33.73
C GLN A 75 -21.46 -5.11 -35.17
N ALA A 76 -22.36 -5.23 -36.14
CA ALA A 76 -22.10 -4.93 -37.56
C ALA A 76 -21.79 -3.43 -37.78
N GLN A 77 -22.44 -2.52 -37.07
CA GLN A 77 -22.18 -1.08 -37.16
C GLN A 77 -20.92 -0.64 -36.43
N ALA A 78 -20.55 -1.34 -35.33
CA ALA A 78 -19.30 -1.10 -34.61
C ALA A 78 -18.08 -1.53 -35.43
N GLN A 79 -18.16 -2.66 -36.13
CA GLN A 79 -17.14 -3.12 -37.08
C GLN A 79 -16.98 -2.19 -38.28
N ALA A 80 -18.10 -1.67 -38.81
CA ALA A 80 -18.07 -0.73 -39.94
C ALA A 80 -17.46 0.63 -39.59
N GLN A 81 -17.39 0.99 -38.30
CA GLN A 81 -16.78 2.23 -37.79
C GLN A 81 -15.34 2.04 -37.26
N GLY A 82 -14.71 0.88 -37.50
CA GLY A 82 -13.35 0.59 -37.04
C GLY A 82 -13.21 0.55 -35.50
N ARG A 83 -14.32 0.45 -34.76
CA ARG A 83 -14.36 0.36 -33.31
C ARG A 83 -14.59 -1.09 -32.89
N SER A 84 -13.65 -1.57 -32.09
CA SER A 84 -13.82 -2.76 -31.24
C SER A 84 -13.61 -4.11 -31.93
N ALA A 85 -12.37 -4.42 -32.27
CA ALA A 85 -11.93 -5.80 -32.03
C ALA A 85 -12.04 -6.04 -30.50
N ALA A 86 -12.65 -7.16 -30.10
CA ALA A 86 -12.68 -7.54 -28.68
C ALA A 86 -11.26 -7.51 -28.16
N LEU A 87 -11.04 -6.84 -27.00
CA LEU A 87 -9.72 -6.77 -26.39
C LEU A 87 -9.21 -8.19 -26.14
N GLN A 88 -8.03 -8.49 -26.64
CA GLN A 88 -7.39 -9.79 -26.47
C GLN A 88 -6.53 -9.77 -25.21
N MET A 89 -6.54 -10.90 -24.50
CA MET A 89 -5.73 -11.11 -23.29
C MET A 89 -4.85 -12.33 -23.53
N ASP A 90 -3.53 -12.13 -23.44
CA ASP A 90 -2.54 -13.19 -23.42
C ASP A 90 -2.11 -13.46 -21.98
N VAL A 91 -1.88 -14.72 -21.66
CA VAL A 91 -1.54 -15.13 -20.30
C VAL A 91 -0.20 -15.82 -20.29
N HIS A 92 0.71 -15.31 -19.44
CA HIS A 92 2.09 -15.78 -19.32
C HIS A 92 2.35 -16.22 -17.87
N ASP A 93 2.83 -17.46 -17.70
CA ASP A 93 3.15 -17.99 -16.37
C ASP A 93 4.51 -17.52 -15.89
N THR A 94 4.55 -16.72 -14.82
CA THR A 94 5.80 -16.24 -14.21
C THR A 94 6.52 -17.30 -13.40
N ALA A 95 5.89 -18.44 -13.12
CA ALA A 95 6.54 -19.58 -12.44
C ALA A 95 7.10 -20.62 -13.43
N ALA A 96 6.87 -20.45 -14.73
CA ALA A 96 7.47 -21.30 -15.77
C ALA A 96 8.98 -21.07 -15.89
N ALA A 97 9.65 -21.92 -16.65
CA ALA A 97 11.08 -21.82 -16.90
C ALA A 97 11.46 -20.43 -17.46
N GLY A 98 12.47 -19.80 -16.87
CA GLY A 98 12.91 -18.45 -17.20
C GLY A 98 12.16 -17.34 -16.43
N GLY A 99 11.12 -17.68 -15.66
CA GLY A 99 10.45 -16.78 -14.73
C GLY A 99 9.80 -15.56 -15.38
N ALA A 100 9.62 -14.51 -14.60
CA ALA A 100 8.98 -13.27 -15.05
C ALA A 100 9.73 -12.56 -16.19
N SER A 101 11.06 -12.72 -16.26
CA SER A 101 11.87 -12.17 -17.37
C SER A 101 11.53 -12.82 -18.71
N ALA A 102 11.37 -14.14 -18.75
CA ALA A 102 10.94 -14.83 -19.97
C ALA A 102 9.48 -14.53 -20.31
N ALA A 103 8.62 -14.45 -19.29
CA ALA A 103 7.20 -14.12 -19.48
C ALA A 103 7.02 -12.73 -20.11
N VAL A 104 7.76 -11.70 -19.69
CA VAL A 104 7.67 -10.38 -20.29
C VAL A 104 8.24 -10.37 -21.71
N THR A 105 9.31 -11.13 -21.98
CA THR A 105 9.85 -11.25 -23.34
C THR A 105 8.81 -11.87 -24.28
N ALA A 106 8.13 -12.91 -23.85
CA ALA A 106 7.04 -13.52 -24.60
C ALA A 106 5.88 -12.55 -24.85
N ALA A 107 5.51 -11.73 -23.86
CA ALA A 107 4.49 -10.69 -24.01
C ALA A 107 4.88 -9.63 -25.04
N VAL A 108 6.15 -9.20 -25.06
CA VAL A 108 6.68 -8.28 -26.08
C VAL A 108 6.61 -8.90 -27.47
N GLU A 109 7.06 -10.15 -27.62
CA GLU A 109 7.01 -10.89 -28.88
C GLU A 109 5.59 -11.12 -29.38
N ALA A 110 4.63 -11.36 -28.45
CA ALA A 110 3.22 -11.48 -28.74
C ALA A 110 2.56 -10.15 -29.15
N GLY A 111 3.26 -9.02 -28.99
CA GLY A 111 2.77 -7.69 -29.33
C GLY A 111 1.75 -7.13 -28.33
N ASP A 112 1.87 -7.51 -27.07
CA ASP A 112 1.04 -6.93 -26.01
C ASP A 112 1.35 -5.44 -25.83
N GLY A 113 0.34 -4.66 -25.52
CA GLY A 113 0.45 -3.20 -25.37
C GLY A 113 0.54 -2.73 -23.92
N ILE A 114 0.14 -3.59 -22.97
CA ILE A 114 0.21 -3.35 -21.52
C ILE A 114 0.34 -4.68 -20.80
N ILE A 115 1.01 -4.67 -19.63
CA ILE A 115 1.13 -5.83 -18.75
C ILE A 115 0.32 -5.62 -17.47
N LEU A 116 -0.50 -6.61 -17.10
CA LEU A 116 -1.14 -6.74 -15.80
C LEU A 116 -0.38 -7.77 -14.96
N GLY A 117 0.11 -7.36 -13.81
CA GLY A 117 1.10 -8.10 -13.02
C GLY A 117 2.51 -7.55 -13.27
N PRO A 118 3.56 -8.22 -12.79
CA PRO A 118 3.57 -9.47 -12.02
C PRO A 118 3.01 -9.34 -10.60
N LEU A 119 2.91 -10.49 -9.90
CA LEU A 119 2.37 -10.53 -8.54
C LEU A 119 3.37 -10.05 -7.49
N THR A 120 4.62 -10.48 -7.58
CA THR A 120 5.62 -10.24 -6.52
C THR A 120 6.58 -9.10 -6.87
N ALA A 121 7.22 -8.52 -5.83
CA ALA A 121 8.26 -7.52 -6.03
C ALA A 121 9.46 -8.08 -6.80
N VAL A 122 9.85 -9.33 -6.53
CA VAL A 122 10.95 -10.01 -7.20
C VAL A 122 10.65 -10.20 -8.69
N ASP A 123 9.46 -10.67 -9.03
CA ASP A 123 9.04 -10.84 -10.42
C ASP A 123 8.93 -9.49 -11.13
N THR A 124 8.47 -8.44 -10.42
CA THR A 124 8.40 -7.08 -10.97
C THR A 124 9.78 -6.54 -11.28
N ALA A 125 10.74 -6.72 -10.37
CA ALA A 125 12.13 -6.33 -10.60
C ALA A 125 12.75 -7.07 -11.80
N ALA A 126 12.43 -8.36 -11.97
CA ALA A 126 12.93 -9.17 -13.08
C ALA A 126 12.29 -8.81 -14.44
N ALA A 127 11.01 -8.44 -14.45
CA ALA A 127 10.27 -8.07 -15.67
C ALA A 127 10.56 -6.64 -16.16
N ALA A 128 10.77 -5.70 -15.22
CA ALA A 128 10.85 -4.26 -15.50
C ALA A 128 11.87 -3.87 -16.59
N PRO A 129 13.12 -4.38 -16.62
CA PRO A 129 14.10 -3.95 -17.64
C PRO A 129 13.66 -4.23 -19.07
N ALA A 130 13.11 -5.42 -19.34
CA ALA A 130 12.65 -5.80 -20.67
C ALA A 130 11.38 -5.02 -21.06
N ALA A 131 10.45 -4.83 -20.13
CA ALA A 131 9.24 -4.02 -20.34
C ALA A 131 9.59 -2.56 -20.68
N GLN A 132 10.50 -1.94 -19.92
CA GLN A 132 10.96 -0.57 -20.18
C GLN A 132 11.66 -0.43 -21.54
N SER A 133 12.54 -1.39 -21.91
CA SER A 133 13.20 -1.40 -23.21
C SER A 133 12.21 -1.48 -24.38
N ALA A 134 11.08 -2.16 -24.17
CA ALA A 134 9.99 -2.26 -25.15
C ALA A 134 8.95 -1.11 -25.04
N SER A 135 9.13 -0.17 -24.09
CA SER A 135 8.13 0.86 -23.76
C SER A 135 6.74 0.27 -23.45
N LEU A 136 6.73 -0.87 -22.76
CA LEU A 136 5.53 -1.62 -22.42
C LEU A 136 5.12 -1.30 -20.98
N PRO A 137 3.97 -0.62 -20.76
CA PRO A 137 3.49 -0.28 -19.44
C PRO A 137 3.20 -1.52 -18.59
N VAL A 138 3.55 -1.46 -17.30
CA VAL A 138 3.37 -2.57 -16.33
C VAL A 138 2.54 -2.09 -15.15
N LEU A 139 1.43 -2.78 -14.86
CA LEU A 139 0.59 -2.59 -13.68
C LEU A 139 0.87 -3.72 -12.69
N ALA A 140 1.91 -3.59 -11.88
CA ALA A 140 2.41 -4.63 -10.98
C ALA A 140 1.55 -4.75 -9.71
N PHE A 141 1.24 -5.97 -9.27
CA PHE A 141 0.36 -6.23 -8.12
C PHE A 141 1.06 -6.21 -6.77
N THR A 142 2.35 -5.96 -6.74
CA THR A 142 3.11 -5.75 -5.50
C THR A 142 2.66 -4.50 -4.75
N SER A 143 2.89 -4.45 -3.45
CA SER A 143 2.79 -3.26 -2.60
C SER A 143 4.16 -2.66 -2.23
N ASP A 144 5.24 -3.20 -2.78
CA ASP A 144 6.60 -2.69 -2.57
C ASP A 144 6.84 -1.45 -3.46
N VAL A 145 6.80 -0.26 -2.86
CA VAL A 145 6.98 1.02 -3.55
C VAL A 145 8.36 1.16 -4.22
N ASN A 146 9.37 0.39 -3.79
CA ASN A 146 10.69 0.40 -4.43
C ASN A 146 10.67 -0.16 -5.86
N GLN A 147 9.60 -0.83 -6.25
CA GLN A 147 9.39 -1.29 -7.61
C GLN A 147 8.80 -0.21 -8.54
N ALA A 148 8.25 0.87 -7.97
CA ALA A 148 7.69 1.99 -8.73
C ALA A 148 8.79 2.72 -9.52
N ARG A 149 8.53 2.93 -10.81
CA ARG A 149 9.41 3.67 -11.73
C ARG A 149 8.65 4.02 -13.00
N ASP A 150 9.26 4.83 -13.84
CA ASP A 150 8.66 5.20 -15.13
C ASP A 150 8.22 3.96 -15.92
N GLY A 151 6.95 3.92 -16.29
CA GLY A 151 6.34 2.80 -17.01
C GLY A 151 6.00 1.56 -16.18
N VAL A 152 6.32 1.54 -14.88
CA VAL A 152 5.97 0.43 -13.97
C VAL A 152 5.23 0.98 -12.75
N TRP A 153 3.94 0.73 -12.67
CA TRP A 153 3.09 1.17 -11.58
C TRP A 153 2.84 0.07 -10.55
N VAL A 154 3.01 0.43 -9.27
CA VAL A 154 2.69 -0.43 -8.13
C VAL A 154 1.22 -0.29 -7.79
N MET A 155 0.42 -1.32 -8.07
CA MET A 155 -1.04 -1.31 -7.89
C MET A 155 -1.48 -1.67 -6.47
N GLY A 156 -0.62 -2.34 -5.69
CA GLY A 156 -0.92 -2.72 -4.31
C GLY A 156 -1.10 -1.49 -3.41
N ILE A 157 -1.84 -1.68 -2.30
CA ILE A 157 -1.96 -0.64 -1.28
C ILE A 157 -0.65 -0.59 -0.50
N THR A 158 0.07 0.52 -0.64
CA THR A 158 1.39 0.67 -0.03
C THR A 158 1.27 1.09 1.45
N PRO A 159 2.23 0.73 2.31
CA PRO A 159 2.30 1.27 3.67
C PRO A 159 2.40 2.80 3.68
N GLU A 160 3.08 3.39 2.71
CA GLU A 160 3.27 4.83 2.55
C GLU A 160 1.94 5.56 2.32
N ASP A 161 1.08 5.05 1.43
CA ASP A 161 -0.26 5.63 1.19
C ASP A 161 -1.13 5.59 2.44
N GLN A 162 -1.04 4.49 3.21
CA GLN A 162 -1.76 4.34 4.47
C GLN A 162 -1.31 5.40 5.47
N VAL A 163 0.00 5.58 5.63
CA VAL A 163 0.59 6.56 6.56
C VAL A 163 0.28 7.98 6.10
N GLU A 164 0.42 8.31 4.80
CA GLU A 164 0.05 9.61 4.26
C GLU A 164 -1.40 9.97 4.64
N ARG A 165 -2.32 9.01 4.46
CA ARG A 165 -3.73 9.21 4.80
C ARG A 165 -3.95 9.46 6.29
N LEU A 166 -3.26 8.70 7.16
CA LEU A 166 -3.36 8.84 8.61
C LEU A 166 -2.78 10.17 9.09
N VAL A 167 -1.59 10.55 8.63
CA VAL A 167 -0.93 11.81 8.99
C VAL A 167 -1.78 13.00 8.55
N ALA A 168 -2.29 12.99 7.31
CA ALA A 168 -3.16 14.05 6.80
C ALA A 168 -4.44 14.20 7.62
N THR A 169 -4.98 13.09 8.15
CA THR A 169 -6.18 13.11 9.00
C THR A 169 -5.85 13.58 10.42
N ALA A 170 -4.77 13.09 11.01
CA ALA A 170 -4.34 13.48 12.36
C ALA A 170 -3.94 14.97 12.43
N ARG A 171 -3.30 15.49 11.36
CA ARG A 171 -3.01 16.92 11.24
C ARG A 171 -4.27 17.78 11.26
N LYS A 172 -5.35 17.34 10.63
CA LYS A 172 -6.64 18.05 10.66
C LYS A 172 -7.26 18.09 12.06
N GLU A 173 -6.92 17.12 12.92
CA GLU A 173 -7.26 17.16 14.36
C GLU A 173 -6.28 18.01 15.20
N GLY A 174 -5.31 18.67 14.57
CA GLY A 174 -4.34 19.53 15.25
C GLY A 174 -3.09 18.81 15.77
N ARG A 175 -2.86 17.52 15.38
CA ARG A 175 -1.65 16.78 15.75
C ARG A 175 -0.44 17.30 14.98
N GLN A 176 0.67 17.53 15.67
CA GLN A 176 1.87 18.14 15.10
C GLN A 176 3.16 17.36 15.40
N HIS A 177 3.20 16.59 16.49
CA HIS A 177 4.36 15.87 16.95
C HIS A 177 4.16 14.37 16.78
N PHE A 178 4.74 13.83 15.72
CA PHE A 178 4.58 12.44 15.37
C PHE A 178 5.77 11.62 15.89
N ALA A 179 5.47 10.40 16.35
CA ALA A 179 6.45 9.37 16.63
C ALA A 179 6.01 8.04 16.01
N ALA A 180 6.98 7.12 15.87
CA ALA A 180 6.69 5.76 15.45
C ALA A 180 7.45 4.75 16.32
N PHE A 181 6.78 3.64 16.62
CA PHE A 181 7.34 2.49 17.29
C PHE A 181 7.06 1.26 16.45
N LEU A 182 8.06 0.75 15.73
CA LEU A 182 7.92 -0.12 14.59
C LEU A 182 8.76 -1.38 14.73
N PRO A 183 8.31 -2.54 14.26
CA PRO A 183 9.14 -3.72 14.17
C PRO A 183 10.28 -3.50 13.17
N ASP A 184 11.48 -4.01 13.47
CA ASP A 184 12.64 -3.96 12.58
C ASP A 184 12.50 -5.03 11.49
N ASN A 185 11.64 -4.75 10.52
CA ASN A 185 11.36 -5.60 9.36
C ASN A 185 10.93 -4.73 8.15
N PRO A 186 10.78 -5.31 6.94
CA PRO A 186 10.44 -4.55 5.74
C PRO A 186 9.15 -3.71 5.87
N LEU A 187 8.12 -4.21 6.56
CA LEU A 187 6.88 -3.45 6.79
C LEU A 187 7.13 -2.25 7.72
N GLY A 188 7.85 -2.46 8.83
CA GLY A 188 8.19 -1.37 9.76
C GLY A 188 9.00 -0.28 9.08
N HIS A 189 10.00 -0.64 8.27
CA HIS A 189 10.78 0.34 7.50
C HIS A 189 9.94 1.10 6.48
N ALA A 190 9.04 0.43 5.74
CA ALA A 190 8.14 1.09 4.80
C ALA A 190 7.19 2.08 5.51
N LEU A 191 6.62 1.69 6.67
CA LEU A 191 5.80 2.57 7.49
C LEU A 191 6.60 3.79 8.01
N GLY A 192 7.84 3.57 8.47
CA GLY A 192 8.74 4.62 8.94
C GLY A 192 9.09 5.61 7.83
N ASN A 193 9.45 5.12 6.65
CA ASN A 193 9.72 5.93 5.47
C ASN A 193 8.49 6.75 5.06
N GLY A 194 7.31 6.13 5.08
CA GLY A 194 6.04 6.80 4.82
C GLY A 194 5.78 7.93 5.82
N LEU A 195 6.09 7.72 7.11
CA LEU A 195 5.91 8.75 8.13
C LEU A 195 6.88 9.93 7.93
N LEU A 196 8.15 9.65 7.67
CA LEU A 196 9.16 10.68 7.36
C LEU A 196 8.74 11.52 6.15
N ALA A 197 8.35 10.87 5.07
CA ALA A 197 7.91 11.53 3.84
C ALA A 197 6.65 12.36 4.10
N SER A 198 5.63 11.79 4.75
CA SER A 198 4.37 12.48 5.01
C SER A 198 4.54 13.71 5.92
N CYS A 199 5.38 13.61 6.97
CA CYS A 199 5.66 14.75 7.84
C CYS A 199 6.40 15.85 7.09
N ARG A 200 7.42 15.51 6.30
CA ARG A 200 8.15 16.47 5.46
C ARG A 200 7.23 17.18 4.48
N ASP A 201 6.43 16.43 3.73
CA ASP A 201 5.57 16.96 2.66
C ASP A 201 4.44 17.84 3.21
N GLN A 202 4.08 17.64 4.47
CA GLN A 202 3.08 18.46 5.17
C GLN A 202 3.68 19.58 6.04
N GLY A 203 5.01 19.77 6.02
CA GLY A 203 5.70 20.81 6.80
C GLY A 203 5.64 20.60 8.31
N LEU A 204 5.54 19.34 8.77
CA LEU A 204 5.55 18.95 10.16
C LEU A 204 6.98 18.75 10.67
N THR A 205 7.16 18.71 11.99
CA THR A 205 8.45 18.37 12.60
C THR A 205 8.88 16.95 12.23
N THR A 206 10.19 16.73 12.12
CA THR A 206 10.74 15.39 11.86
C THR A 206 10.28 14.43 12.96
N PRO A 207 9.63 13.31 12.63
CA PRO A 207 9.13 12.36 13.61
C PRO A 207 10.28 11.57 14.26
N THR A 208 10.10 11.20 15.53
CA THR A 208 11.00 10.25 16.20
C THR A 208 10.59 8.82 15.85
N ILE A 209 11.48 8.04 15.25
CA ILE A 209 11.22 6.65 14.86
C ILE A 209 12.11 5.71 15.63
N VAL A 210 11.51 4.74 16.30
CA VAL A 210 12.19 3.67 17.01
C VAL A 210 11.83 2.34 16.35
N TYR A 211 12.86 1.61 15.92
CA TYR A 211 12.72 0.24 15.44
C TYR A 211 13.08 -0.72 16.56
N HIS A 212 12.25 -1.73 16.78
CA HIS A 212 12.47 -2.71 17.82
C HIS A 212 12.54 -4.13 17.27
N THR A 213 13.42 -4.90 17.90
CA THR A 213 13.53 -6.36 17.75
C THR A 213 13.46 -6.99 19.13
N GLY A 214 12.83 -8.15 19.26
CA GLY A 214 13.13 -9.01 20.38
C GLY A 214 12.09 -9.07 21.50
N SER A 215 12.60 -9.15 22.76
CA SER A 215 11.82 -9.53 23.93
C SER A 215 10.83 -8.45 24.38
N ALA A 216 9.79 -8.87 25.10
CA ALA A 216 8.83 -7.94 25.71
C ALA A 216 9.52 -6.91 26.64
N ALA A 217 10.56 -7.32 27.37
CA ALA A 217 11.32 -6.42 28.25
C ALA A 217 12.04 -5.31 27.46
N SER A 218 12.68 -5.67 26.33
CA SER A 218 13.33 -4.67 25.46
C SER A 218 12.30 -3.71 24.87
N ILE A 219 11.16 -4.22 24.39
CA ILE A 219 10.06 -3.40 23.86
C ILE A 219 9.55 -2.42 24.92
N THR A 220 9.35 -2.87 26.16
CA THR A 220 8.90 -2.02 27.27
C THR A 220 9.94 -0.92 27.58
N GLN A 221 11.24 -1.26 27.62
CA GLN A 221 12.28 -0.27 27.87
C GLN A 221 12.32 0.79 26.77
N MET A 222 12.34 0.38 25.51
CA MET A 222 12.38 1.31 24.37
C MET A 222 11.15 2.21 24.31
N MET A 223 9.95 1.68 24.65
CA MET A 223 8.72 2.49 24.74
C MET A 223 8.79 3.51 25.88
N ARG A 224 9.37 3.15 27.04
CA ARG A 224 9.59 4.09 28.15
C ARG A 224 10.52 5.23 27.74
N GLU A 225 11.60 4.91 27.03
CA GLU A 225 12.54 5.92 26.50
C GLU A 225 11.84 6.83 25.47
N LEU A 226 11.16 6.28 24.48
CA LEU A 226 10.45 7.05 23.46
C LEU A 226 9.39 7.97 24.08
N SER A 227 8.65 7.49 25.07
CA SER A 227 7.60 8.26 25.75
C SER A 227 8.11 9.20 26.84
N ALA A 228 9.43 9.24 27.08
CA ALA A 228 10.04 9.98 28.21
C ALA A 228 9.39 9.64 29.57
N TYR A 229 9.00 8.35 29.76
CA TYR A 229 8.20 7.93 30.91
C TYR A 229 8.85 8.27 32.26
N ASP A 230 10.17 8.02 32.41
CA ASP A 230 10.84 8.20 33.67
C ASP A 230 10.97 9.70 34.04
N THR A 231 11.19 10.58 33.07
CA THR A 231 11.14 12.04 33.25
C THR A 231 9.75 12.49 33.66
N ARG A 232 8.73 12.08 32.91
CA ARG A 232 7.31 12.41 33.20
C ARG A 232 6.88 11.94 34.58
N LYS A 233 7.41 10.79 35.03
CA LYS A 233 7.15 10.25 36.35
C LYS A 233 7.87 11.05 37.47
N ALA A 234 9.09 11.45 37.21
CA ALA A 234 9.86 12.30 38.17
C ALA A 234 9.17 13.66 38.34
N ASP A 235 8.73 14.29 37.23
CA ASP A 235 8.05 15.59 37.25
C ASP A 235 6.68 15.54 37.92
N ALA A 236 6.03 14.36 37.94
CA ALA A 236 4.72 14.15 38.57
C ALA A 236 4.82 13.91 40.10
N GLN A 237 6.03 13.69 40.65
CA GLN A 237 6.22 13.57 42.10
C GLN A 237 6.30 14.96 42.68
N PRO A 238 5.50 15.32 43.74
CA PRO A 238 5.64 16.61 44.40
C PRO A 238 7.02 16.70 45.06
N ASP A 239 7.67 17.84 44.88
CA ASP A 239 8.92 18.20 45.56
C ASP A 239 8.75 17.97 47.08
N GLY A 240 9.34 16.95 47.64
CA GLY A 240 9.29 16.74 49.09
C GLY A 240 9.38 15.31 49.62
N SER A 241 9.47 14.30 48.77
CA SER A 241 9.68 12.93 49.30
C SER A 241 11.14 12.51 49.18
N ALA A 242 11.86 12.60 50.30
CA ALA A 242 13.15 11.95 50.48
C ALA A 242 13.06 10.45 50.16
N PRO A 243 14.12 9.79 49.63
CA PRO A 243 14.05 8.39 49.26
C PRO A 243 13.77 7.53 50.51
N ALA A 244 12.60 6.90 50.53
CA ALA A 244 12.32 5.89 51.54
C ALA A 244 13.27 4.71 51.31
N GLN A 245 14.03 4.37 52.34
CA GLN A 245 14.92 3.22 52.38
C GLN A 245 14.12 1.95 52.08
N THR A 246 14.62 1.21 51.13
CA THR A 246 14.10 -0.12 50.76
C THR A 246 14.22 -1.08 51.94
N THR A 247 13.09 -1.44 52.54
CA THR A 247 12.98 -2.68 53.28
C THR A 247 12.44 -3.73 52.32
N ASP A 248 13.18 -4.82 52.21
CA ASP A 248 12.85 -6.03 51.48
C ASP A 248 11.42 -6.48 51.79
N ALA A 249 10.58 -6.48 50.79
CA ALA A 249 9.27 -7.13 50.87
C ALA A 249 8.92 -7.76 49.50
N THR A 250 8.87 -9.05 49.53
CA THR A 250 8.32 -10.05 48.61
C THR A 250 7.47 -9.47 47.48
N ALA A 251 7.83 -9.84 46.23
CA ALA A 251 7.19 -9.42 45.00
C ALA A 251 5.66 -9.64 45.04
N PRO A 252 4.86 -8.64 44.65
CA PRO A 252 3.44 -8.84 44.42
C PRO A 252 3.20 -9.46 43.04
N ASP A 253 2.38 -10.50 43.04
CA ASP A 253 1.81 -11.20 41.90
C ASP A 253 1.21 -10.20 40.89
N LYS A 254 1.75 -10.15 39.69
CA LYS A 254 1.27 -9.25 38.62
C LYS A 254 0.04 -9.86 37.97
N THR A 255 -1.11 -9.72 38.59
CA THR A 255 -2.39 -10.01 37.94
C THR A 255 -2.75 -8.87 36.98
N LEU A 256 -2.88 -9.24 35.70
CA LEU A 256 -3.42 -8.35 34.65
C LEU A 256 -4.83 -7.88 35.03
N PRO A 257 -5.23 -6.66 34.65
CA PRO A 257 -6.63 -6.22 34.77
C PRO A 257 -7.59 -7.25 34.19
N SER A 258 -8.70 -7.49 34.88
CA SER A 258 -9.63 -8.59 34.61
C SER A 258 -10.24 -8.58 33.21
N ASP A 259 -10.44 -7.43 32.63
CA ASP A 259 -10.93 -7.21 31.26
C ASP A 259 -9.91 -7.59 30.19
N LEU A 260 -8.62 -7.46 30.47
CA LEU A 260 -7.56 -7.91 29.57
C LEU A 260 -7.35 -9.43 29.65
N ALA A 261 -7.50 -10.01 30.84
CA ALA A 261 -7.45 -11.45 31.04
C ALA A 261 -8.66 -12.16 30.39
N ALA A 262 -9.85 -11.56 30.45
CA ALA A 262 -11.06 -12.08 29.81
C ALA A 262 -10.99 -12.03 28.27
N ALA A 263 -10.34 -11.02 27.71
CA ALA A 263 -10.15 -10.91 26.24
C ALA A 263 -9.15 -11.95 25.68
N LEU A 264 -8.29 -12.52 26.54
CA LEU A 264 -7.24 -13.46 26.14
C LEU A 264 -7.62 -14.94 26.37
N ASN A 265 -8.61 -15.21 27.22
CA ASN A 265 -9.08 -16.57 27.54
C ASN A 265 -10.51 -16.79 27.02
N GLY A 266 -10.70 -16.85 25.71
CA GLY A 266 -11.99 -17.24 25.12
C GLY A 266 -12.41 -18.63 25.57
N GLY A 267 -13.23 -18.73 26.66
CA GLY A 267 -13.78 -19.96 27.14
C GLY A 267 -15.00 -19.72 28.04
N ALA A 268 -16.13 -20.28 27.63
CA ALA A 268 -17.40 -20.20 28.32
C ALA A 268 -17.36 -20.83 29.75
N GLY A 269 -18.04 -20.18 30.69
CA GLY A 269 -18.27 -20.74 32.02
C GLY A 269 -19.18 -19.85 32.86
N SER A 270 -20.34 -20.36 33.18
CA SER A 270 -21.42 -19.80 33.97
C SER A 270 -20.98 -19.19 35.29
N ALA A 271 -21.48 -18.02 35.61
CA ALA A 271 -21.35 -17.40 36.93
C ALA A 271 -22.67 -17.40 37.66
N SER A 272 -22.66 -17.91 38.90
CA SER A 272 -23.69 -17.65 39.92
C SER A 272 -23.25 -16.48 40.81
N PRO A 273 -24.18 -15.65 41.27
CA PRO A 273 -23.84 -14.44 42.04
C PRO A 273 -23.66 -14.80 43.53
N SER A 274 -22.54 -14.41 44.09
CA SER A 274 -22.35 -14.38 45.55
C SER A 274 -22.26 -12.93 46.00
N THR A 275 -23.27 -12.54 46.75
CA THR A 275 -23.34 -11.28 47.48
C THR A 275 -22.38 -11.30 48.66
N SER A 276 -21.40 -10.46 48.72
CA SER A 276 -20.69 -10.14 49.96
C SER A 276 -20.48 -8.65 50.07
N THR A 277 -21.23 -8.08 50.98
CA THR A 277 -21.09 -6.74 51.52
C THR A 277 -19.82 -6.65 52.34
N SER A 278 -18.91 -5.80 52.00
CA SER A 278 -17.83 -5.34 52.89
C SER A 278 -17.60 -3.86 52.69
N THR A 279 -18.04 -3.11 53.65
CA THR A 279 -17.68 -1.71 53.93
C THR A 279 -16.24 -1.71 54.42
N ASP A 280 -15.31 -1.08 53.72
CA ASP A 280 -14.40 -0.09 54.24
C ASP A 280 -13.61 0.57 53.08
N GLY A 281 -13.92 1.82 52.82
CA GLY A 281 -13.30 2.57 51.77
C GLY A 281 -12.03 3.27 52.24
N THR A 282 -10.90 2.62 52.09
CA THR A 282 -9.64 3.34 51.90
C THR A 282 -9.46 3.53 50.41
N ALA A 283 -9.88 4.69 49.91
CA ALA A 283 -9.57 5.10 48.54
C ALA A 283 -8.05 5.10 48.36
N GLN A 284 -7.55 4.09 47.67
CA GLN A 284 -6.16 4.05 47.22
C GLN A 284 -5.92 5.34 46.41
N PRO A 285 -4.89 6.16 46.73
CA PRO A 285 -4.63 7.38 46.02
C PRO A 285 -4.55 7.06 44.53
N ALA A 286 -5.36 7.72 43.72
CA ALA A 286 -5.29 7.59 42.27
C ALA A 286 -3.85 7.86 41.85
N ALA A 287 -3.24 6.94 41.08
CA ALA A 287 -1.89 7.13 40.59
C ALA A 287 -1.75 8.52 39.93
N PRO A 288 -0.68 9.28 40.20
CA PRO A 288 -0.53 10.63 39.68
C PRO A 288 -0.64 10.60 38.15
N LYS A 289 -1.47 11.47 37.61
CA LYS A 289 -1.68 11.58 36.16
C LYS A 289 -0.43 12.22 35.55
N LEU A 290 0.34 11.45 34.79
CA LEU A 290 1.56 11.92 34.14
C LEU A 290 1.25 12.98 33.07
N ALA A 291 2.18 13.89 32.84
CA ALA A 291 2.15 14.78 31.70
C ALA A 291 2.10 13.97 30.37
N PRO A 292 1.57 14.51 29.28
CA PRO A 292 1.59 13.84 27.97
C PRO A 292 3.03 13.50 27.54
N PRO A 293 3.23 12.43 26.74
CA PRO A 293 4.52 12.15 26.13
C PRO A 293 4.91 13.26 25.11
N PRO A 294 6.19 13.29 24.65
CA PRO A 294 6.68 14.33 23.73
C PRO A 294 6.11 14.23 22.31
N PHE A 295 5.14 13.40 22.08
CA PHE A 295 4.42 13.24 20.83
C PHE A 295 2.90 13.21 21.08
N ASP A 296 2.13 13.68 20.12
CA ASP A 296 0.67 13.69 20.15
C ASP A 296 0.02 12.68 19.18
N ALA A 297 0.84 12.05 18.33
CA ALA A 297 0.47 10.96 17.44
C ALA A 297 1.59 9.88 17.40
N LEU A 298 1.19 8.60 17.50
CA LEU A 298 2.10 7.45 17.53
C LEU A 298 1.69 6.41 16.50
N LEU A 299 2.60 6.13 15.56
CA LEU A 299 2.43 5.07 14.57
C LEU A 299 3.02 3.76 15.09
N LEU A 300 2.22 2.70 15.10
CA LEU A 300 2.63 1.34 15.41
C LEU A 300 2.68 0.50 14.12
N GLY A 301 3.60 -0.48 14.08
CA GLY A 301 3.74 -1.36 12.90
C GLY A 301 3.42 -2.82 13.17
N ASP A 302 3.19 -3.21 14.41
CA ASP A 302 3.08 -4.59 14.83
C ASP A 302 1.73 -5.23 14.55
N THR A 303 1.76 -6.56 14.46
CA THR A 303 0.61 -7.44 14.37
C THR A 303 0.81 -8.68 15.26
N GLY A 304 -0.23 -9.42 15.55
CA GLY A 304 -0.15 -10.67 16.29
C GLY A 304 0.48 -10.52 17.67
N LEU A 305 1.44 -11.40 18.01
CA LEU A 305 2.10 -11.41 19.33
C LEU A 305 2.98 -10.17 19.54
N GLY A 306 3.62 -9.62 18.50
CA GLY A 306 4.39 -8.38 18.59
C GLY A 306 3.52 -7.24 19.10
N LEU A 307 2.34 -7.08 18.51
CA LEU A 307 1.39 -6.05 18.92
C LEU A 307 0.94 -6.21 20.38
N LYS A 308 0.77 -7.44 20.85
CA LYS A 308 0.44 -7.69 22.27
C LYS A 308 1.52 -7.13 23.21
N ASN A 309 2.78 -7.37 22.90
CA ASN A 309 3.91 -6.85 23.69
C ASN A 309 3.95 -5.33 23.65
N VAL A 310 3.72 -4.72 22.49
CA VAL A 310 3.66 -3.26 22.33
C VAL A 310 2.50 -2.66 23.12
N ILE A 311 1.32 -3.28 23.12
CA ILE A 311 0.17 -2.86 23.95
C ILE A 311 0.52 -2.86 25.43
N GLY A 312 1.21 -3.92 25.92
CA GLY A 312 1.72 -3.97 27.28
C GLY A 312 2.67 -2.81 27.59
N ALA A 313 3.63 -2.57 26.70
CA ALA A 313 4.59 -1.47 26.85
C ALA A 313 3.93 -0.07 26.86
N LEU A 314 2.88 0.14 26.05
CA LEU A 314 2.09 1.38 26.08
C LEU A 314 1.42 1.58 27.46
N ALA A 315 0.82 0.51 27.99
CA ALA A 315 0.18 0.56 29.32
C ALA A 315 1.21 0.84 30.42
N ASP A 316 2.36 0.13 30.43
CA ASP A 316 3.45 0.32 31.38
C ASP A 316 4.04 1.73 31.34
N SER A 317 4.01 2.36 30.16
CA SER A 317 4.51 3.74 29.92
C SER A 317 3.42 4.81 30.07
N GLN A 318 2.20 4.43 30.46
CA GLN A 318 1.04 5.32 30.56
C GLN A 318 0.81 6.16 29.28
N VAL A 319 0.95 5.51 28.11
CA VAL A 319 0.60 6.08 26.81
C VAL A 319 -0.76 5.50 26.39
N SER A 320 -1.76 6.35 26.27
CA SER A 320 -3.13 5.92 25.96
C SER A 320 -3.71 6.71 24.78
N SER A 321 -4.70 6.12 24.12
CA SER A 321 -5.43 6.78 23.02
C SER A 321 -6.26 7.98 23.44
N SER A 322 -6.41 8.24 24.75
CA SER A 322 -7.03 9.46 25.27
C SER A 322 -6.12 10.69 25.18
N SER A 323 -4.79 10.50 25.21
CA SER A 323 -3.80 11.58 25.14
C SER A 323 -3.03 11.61 23.82
N VAL A 324 -2.83 10.45 23.20
CA VAL A 324 -2.07 10.29 21.97
C VAL A 324 -2.93 9.64 20.89
N ARG A 325 -2.90 10.15 19.67
CA ARG A 325 -3.53 9.47 18.54
C ARG A 325 -2.70 8.26 18.13
N ILE A 326 -3.12 7.07 18.55
CA ILE A 326 -2.48 5.82 18.14
C ILE A 326 -2.96 5.49 16.71
N MET A 327 -2.01 5.13 15.87
CA MET A 327 -2.22 4.77 14.46
C MET A 327 -1.54 3.44 14.16
N GLY A 328 -2.06 2.68 13.19
CA GLY A 328 -1.45 1.42 12.78
C GLY A 328 -1.71 1.05 11.33
N PRO A 329 -1.13 -0.08 10.87
CA PRO A 329 -1.24 -0.52 9.49
C PRO A 329 -2.66 -0.97 9.14
N GLY A 330 -3.02 -0.88 7.86
CA GLY A 330 -4.30 -1.38 7.33
C GLY A 330 -4.55 -2.86 7.57
N LEU A 331 -3.51 -3.64 7.84
CA LEU A 331 -3.60 -5.04 8.28
C LEU A 331 -4.48 -5.21 9.53
N TRP A 332 -4.62 -4.17 10.35
CA TRP A 332 -5.50 -4.20 11.53
C TRP A 332 -6.98 -4.41 11.16
N ALA A 333 -7.37 -4.07 9.94
CA ALA A 333 -8.74 -4.29 9.46
C ALA A 333 -9.17 -5.77 9.58
N ALA A 334 -8.25 -6.71 9.35
CA ALA A 334 -8.53 -8.15 9.38
C ALA A 334 -8.90 -8.68 10.78
N PHE A 335 -8.49 -7.99 11.85
CA PHE A 335 -8.73 -8.41 13.23
C PHE A 335 -9.12 -7.26 14.17
N ALA A 336 -9.75 -6.22 13.62
CA ALA A 336 -10.14 -5.01 14.36
C ALA A 336 -11.00 -5.32 15.61
N SER A 337 -11.84 -6.36 15.57
CA SER A 337 -12.64 -6.80 16.73
C SER A 337 -11.80 -7.31 17.91
N LYS A 338 -10.54 -7.68 17.67
CA LYS A 338 -9.60 -8.15 18.72
C LYS A 338 -8.71 -7.01 19.26
N LEU A 339 -8.82 -5.80 18.72
CA LEU A 339 -8.02 -4.63 19.10
C LEU A 339 -8.66 -3.77 20.20
N GLY A 340 -9.55 -4.30 21.01
CA GLY A 340 -10.29 -3.55 22.04
C GLY A 340 -9.39 -2.76 23.01
N ALA A 341 -8.18 -3.26 23.30
CA ALA A 341 -7.18 -2.55 24.10
C ALA A 341 -6.65 -1.27 23.46
N LEU A 342 -6.79 -1.13 22.13
CA LEU A 342 -6.43 0.05 21.34
C LEU A 342 -7.69 0.84 20.93
N LYS A 343 -8.74 0.82 21.73
CA LYS A 343 -9.95 1.63 21.47
C LYS A 343 -9.55 3.08 21.13
N GLY A 344 -10.11 3.61 20.05
CA GLY A 344 -9.81 4.96 19.57
C GLY A 344 -8.56 5.05 18.67
N ALA A 345 -7.81 3.96 18.48
CA ALA A 345 -6.71 3.92 17.51
C ALA A 345 -7.25 3.92 16.07
N TRP A 346 -6.43 4.40 15.14
CA TRP A 346 -6.80 4.53 13.74
C TRP A 346 -5.98 3.62 12.83
N TYR A 347 -6.60 3.21 11.73
CA TYR A 347 -5.90 2.64 10.60
C TYR A 347 -6.52 3.13 9.28
N ALA A 348 -5.74 3.16 8.21
CA ALA A 348 -6.23 3.49 6.88
C ALA A 348 -6.38 2.22 6.04
N ALA A 349 -7.55 2.05 5.42
CA ALA A 349 -7.87 0.89 4.60
C ALA A 349 -8.95 1.25 3.56
N PRO A 350 -9.15 0.42 2.52
CA PRO A 350 -10.31 0.52 1.65
C PRO A 350 -11.63 0.43 2.41
N ASP A 351 -12.65 1.10 1.90
CA ASP A 351 -14.01 0.97 2.44
C ASP A 351 -14.60 -0.38 2.00
N PRO A 352 -14.93 -1.28 2.94
CA PRO A 352 -15.52 -2.57 2.59
C PRO A 352 -16.83 -2.47 1.79
N SER A 353 -17.58 -1.37 1.94
CA SER A 353 -18.84 -1.16 1.21
C SER A 353 -18.61 -1.01 -0.29
N SER A 354 -17.49 -0.44 -0.72
CA SER A 354 -17.14 -0.30 -2.14
C SER A 354 -16.93 -1.64 -2.85
N ARG A 355 -16.50 -2.67 -2.10
CA ARG A 355 -16.22 -4.01 -2.64
C ARG A 355 -17.45 -4.86 -2.91
N GLN A 356 -18.60 -4.54 -2.31
CA GLN A 356 -19.79 -5.41 -2.36
C GLN A 356 -20.23 -5.74 -3.79
N SER A 357 -20.22 -4.74 -4.67
CA SER A 357 -20.64 -4.95 -6.07
C SER A 357 -19.65 -5.85 -6.82
N PHE A 358 -18.35 -5.72 -6.59
CA PHE A 358 -17.34 -6.60 -7.17
C PHE A 358 -17.53 -8.04 -6.66
N VAL A 359 -17.67 -8.23 -5.36
CA VAL A 359 -17.88 -9.54 -4.75
C VAL A 359 -19.10 -10.23 -5.34
N THR A 360 -20.21 -9.52 -5.47
CA THR A 360 -21.45 -10.08 -6.06
C THR A 360 -21.23 -10.53 -7.50
N ARG A 361 -20.59 -9.71 -8.33
CA ARG A 361 -20.33 -10.06 -9.74
C ARG A 361 -19.30 -11.18 -9.86
N PHE A 362 -18.26 -11.17 -9.04
CA PHE A 362 -17.25 -12.20 -9.02
C PHE A 362 -17.85 -13.57 -8.64
N MET A 363 -18.67 -13.60 -7.57
CA MET A 363 -19.38 -14.82 -7.15
C MET A 363 -20.36 -15.33 -8.21
N ALA A 364 -21.09 -14.45 -8.89
CA ALA A 364 -22.01 -14.83 -9.96
C ALA A 364 -21.28 -15.53 -11.11
N ARG A 365 -20.04 -15.16 -11.41
CA ARG A 365 -19.25 -15.73 -12.49
C ARG A 365 -18.42 -16.95 -12.06
N ASN A 366 -17.79 -16.90 -10.88
CA ASN A 366 -16.79 -17.88 -10.46
C ASN A 366 -17.31 -18.85 -9.39
N HIS A 367 -18.53 -18.65 -8.86
CA HIS A 367 -19.22 -19.51 -7.89
C HIS A 367 -18.51 -19.66 -6.55
N HIS A 368 -17.61 -18.74 -6.21
CA HIS A 368 -16.96 -18.66 -4.89
C HIS A 368 -16.62 -17.19 -4.56
N MET A 369 -16.32 -16.93 -3.27
CA MET A 369 -15.87 -15.62 -2.83
C MET A 369 -14.49 -15.28 -3.40
N PRO A 370 -14.26 -14.02 -3.87
CA PRO A 370 -12.94 -13.62 -4.31
C PRO A 370 -11.91 -13.70 -3.18
N ARG A 371 -10.76 -14.27 -3.48
CA ARG A 371 -9.62 -14.24 -2.57
C ARG A 371 -9.03 -12.83 -2.50
N PRO A 372 -8.24 -12.51 -1.47
CA PRO A 372 -7.49 -11.25 -1.42
C PRO A 372 -6.71 -11.00 -2.70
N LEU A 373 -6.60 -9.75 -3.11
CA LEU A 373 -5.91 -9.24 -4.30
C LEU A 373 -6.61 -9.47 -5.66
N ALA A 374 -7.69 -10.27 -5.74
CA ALA A 374 -8.44 -10.41 -6.98
C ALA A 374 -9.01 -9.07 -7.52
N ASP A 375 -9.27 -8.15 -6.62
CA ASP A 375 -9.65 -6.76 -6.91
C ASP A 375 -8.55 -5.97 -7.63
N LEU A 376 -7.26 -6.20 -7.29
CA LEU A 376 -6.17 -5.49 -7.96
C LEU A 376 -6.07 -5.81 -9.45
N SER A 377 -6.24 -7.08 -9.81
CA SER A 377 -6.22 -7.49 -11.20
C SER A 377 -7.47 -7.03 -11.97
N TYR A 378 -8.63 -7.00 -11.29
CA TYR A 378 -9.85 -6.40 -11.84
C TYR A 378 -9.65 -4.90 -12.11
N ASP A 379 -9.08 -4.16 -11.15
CA ASP A 379 -8.76 -2.73 -11.29
C ASP A 379 -7.79 -2.49 -12.44
N ALA A 380 -6.71 -3.26 -12.52
CA ALA A 380 -5.73 -3.14 -13.60
C ALA A 380 -6.33 -3.41 -14.98
N ALA A 381 -7.18 -4.44 -15.10
CA ALA A 381 -7.90 -4.71 -16.33
C ALA A 381 -8.92 -3.61 -16.66
N THR A 382 -9.54 -3.00 -15.65
CA THR A 382 -10.42 -1.84 -15.81
C THR A 382 -9.64 -0.62 -16.34
N VAL A 383 -8.42 -0.38 -15.86
CA VAL A 383 -7.52 0.64 -16.43
C VAL A 383 -7.26 0.35 -17.89
N ALA A 384 -6.80 -0.87 -18.21
CA ALA A 384 -6.48 -1.26 -19.57
C ALA A 384 -7.69 -1.11 -20.51
N THR A 385 -8.86 -1.61 -20.13
CA THR A 385 -10.07 -1.52 -20.93
C THR A 385 -10.56 -0.07 -21.11
N THR A 386 -10.41 0.77 -20.07
CA THR A 386 -10.79 2.18 -20.13
C THR A 386 -9.87 2.96 -21.07
N VAL A 387 -8.56 2.77 -20.97
CA VAL A 387 -7.59 3.44 -21.84
C VAL A 387 -7.75 2.99 -23.29
N ALA A 388 -7.89 1.69 -23.53
CA ALA A 388 -8.09 1.17 -24.89
C ALA A 388 -9.32 1.75 -25.61
N ARG A 389 -10.35 2.15 -24.87
CA ARG A 389 -11.54 2.82 -25.43
C ARG A 389 -11.33 4.28 -25.77
N THR A 390 -10.40 4.93 -25.13
CA THR A 390 -10.17 6.38 -25.23
C THR A 390 -8.97 6.75 -26.10
N THR A 391 -8.10 5.78 -26.41
CA THR A 391 -6.91 5.95 -27.23
C THR A 391 -7.03 5.22 -28.56
N SER A 392 -6.46 5.78 -29.60
CA SER A 392 -6.43 5.16 -30.93
C SER A 392 -5.35 4.07 -31.05
N ARG A 393 -4.31 4.14 -30.23
CA ARG A 393 -3.15 3.23 -30.27
C ARG A 393 -2.55 3.04 -28.89
N GLY A 394 -2.37 1.80 -28.46
CA GLY A 394 -1.65 1.41 -27.27
C GLY A 394 -2.11 2.09 -25.98
N TYR A 395 -1.19 2.17 -25.04
CA TYR A 395 -1.43 2.68 -23.69
C TYR A 395 -0.45 3.82 -23.35
N PRO A 396 -0.65 5.02 -23.91
CA PRO A 396 0.27 6.13 -23.63
C PRO A 396 0.26 6.52 -22.16
N VAL A 397 1.43 6.89 -21.64
CA VAL A 397 1.60 7.27 -20.21
C VAL A 397 0.61 8.37 -19.81
N SER A 398 0.38 9.36 -20.68
CA SER A 398 -0.57 10.46 -20.42
C SER A 398 -2.02 9.99 -20.20
N ALA A 399 -2.44 8.91 -20.85
CA ALA A 399 -3.77 8.33 -20.65
C ALA A 399 -3.82 7.47 -19.36
N LEU A 400 -2.71 6.83 -19.00
CA LEU A 400 -2.58 6.07 -17.77
C LEU A 400 -2.50 6.98 -16.54
N THR A 401 -1.76 8.10 -16.63
CA THR A 401 -1.55 9.06 -15.52
C THR A 401 -2.56 10.21 -15.49
N ARG A 402 -3.71 10.01 -16.09
CA ARG A 402 -4.76 11.04 -16.15
C ARG A 402 -5.19 11.51 -14.76
N GLN A 403 -5.44 12.80 -14.61
CA GLN A 403 -5.78 13.43 -13.31
C GLN A 403 -7.09 12.92 -12.72
N GLU A 404 -8.07 12.58 -13.55
CA GLU A 404 -9.35 12.02 -13.10
C GLU A 404 -9.17 10.67 -12.41
N GLY A 405 -8.08 9.97 -12.71
CA GLY A 405 -7.81 8.62 -12.21
C GLY A 405 -8.82 7.60 -12.73
N PHE A 406 -8.97 6.52 -11.98
CA PHE A 406 -9.81 5.37 -12.33
C PHE A 406 -10.69 5.00 -11.15
N ALA A 407 -11.90 4.55 -11.44
CA ALA A 407 -12.78 3.95 -10.43
C ALA A 407 -12.35 2.49 -10.24
N GLY A 408 -11.92 2.16 -9.03
CA GLY A 408 -11.53 0.80 -8.64
C GLY A 408 -12.51 0.17 -7.67
N VAL A 409 -12.29 -1.11 -7.39
CA VAL A 409 -13.06 -1.89 -6.41
C VAL A 409 -12.96 -1.28 -5.02
N ASP A 410 -11.77 -0.87 -4.64
CA ASP A 410 -11.47 -0.28 -3.33
C ASP A 410 -11.53 1.27 -3.33
N GLY A 411 -12.27 1.83 -4.27
CA GLY A 411 -12.42 3.28 -4.43
C GLY A 411 -11.60 3.84 -5.59
N GLN A 412 -11.61 5.15 -5.71
CA GLN A 412 -10.89 5.86 -6.78
C GLN A 412 -9.38 5.80 -6.55
N PHE A 413 -8.62 5.69 -7.65
CA PHE A 413 -7.16 5.75 -7.62
C PHE A 413 -6.59 6.46 -8.85
N THR A 414 -5.36 6.94 -8.72
CA THR A 414 -4.59 7.58 -9.80
C THR A 414 -3.22 6.94 -9.91
N LEU A 415 -2.77 6.72 -11.14
CA LEU A 415 -1.40 6.32 -11.45
C LEU A 415 -0.55 7.59 -11.59
N LEU A 416 0.57 7.66 -10.87
CA LEU A 416 1.46 8.82 -10.89
C LEU A 416 2.59 8.62 -11.89
N PRO A 417 3.20 9.69 -12.43
CA PRO A 417 4.29 9.56 -13.41
C PRO A 417 5.49 8.78 -12.91
N ASP A 418 5.74 8.80 -11.61
CA ASP A 418 6.85 8.09 -10.95
C ASP A 418 6.60 6.60 -10.67
N GLY A 419 5.49 6.04 -11.17
CA GLY A 419 5.12 4.63 -10.98
C GLY A 419 4.40 4.32 -9.67
N ARG A 420 4.20 5.30 -8.80
CA ARG A 420 3.35 5.11 -7.62
C ARG A 420 1.87 5.17 -8.00
N THR A 421 1.05 4.53 -7.19
CA THR A 421 -0.41 4.62 -7.29
C THR A 421 -0.93 5.28 -6.03
N ARG A 422 -1.74 6.32 -6.15
CA ARG A 422 -2.41 6.93 -5.00
C ARG A 422 -3.85 6.42 -4.94
N ARG A 423 -4.19 5.75 -3.83
CA ARG A 423 -5.53 5.23 -3.59
C ARG A 423 -6.30 6.07 -2.59
N ALA A 424 -7.60 6.23 -2.82
CA ALA A 424 -8.51 6.84 -1.85
C ALA A 424 -8.80 5.83 -0.73
N LEU A 425 -8.19 6.05 0.45
CA LEU A 425 -8.39 5.21 1.63
C LEU A 425 -9.31 5.89 2.63
N GLY A 426 -10.20 5.12 3.26
CA GLY A 426 -10.94 5.52 4.45
C GLY A 426 -10.05 5.47 5.69
N VAL A 427 -10.36 6.25 6.72
CA VAL A 427 -9.78 6.13 8.04
C VAL A 427 -10.81 5.49 8.97
N PHE A 428 -10.41 4.43 9.64
CA PHE A 428 -11.24 3.67 10.57
C PHE A 428 -10.76 3.86 11.99
N GLU A 429 -11.70 3.93 12.93
CA GLU A 429 -11.43 3.98 14.36
C GLU A 429 -11.79 2.64 14.99
N VAL A 430 -10.87 2.07 15.75
CA VAL A 430 -11.06 0.84 16.52
C VAL A 430 -12.06 1.07 17.64
N LEU A 431 -13.07 0.21 17.72
CA LEU A 431 -14.07 0.22 18.77
C LEU A 431 -13.63 -0.69 19.94
N GLY A 432 -14.07 -0.35 21.16
CA GLY A 432 -13.89 -1.22 22.31
C GLY A 432 -14.83 -2.43 22.29
N ASN A 433 -14.64 -3.34 23.24
CA ASN A 433 -15.56 -4.46 23.56
C ASN A 433 -15.89 -5.36 22.36
N GLY A 434 -14.90 -5.62 21.50
CA GLY A 434 -15.10 -6.50 20.34
C GLY A 434 -15.92 -5.89 19.19
N GLY A 435 -16.25 -4.60 19.26
CA GLY A 435 -17.09 -3.90 18.28
C GLY A 435 -16.45 -3.71 16.89
N GLY A 436 -15.22 -4.21 16.66
CA GLY A 436 -14.52 -4.03 15.40
C GLY A 436 -14.04 -2.59 15.19
N ALA A 437 -14.36 -2.01 14.06
CA ALA A 437 -14.02 -0.62 13.74
C ALA A 437 -15.18 0.08 13.03
N LYS A 438 -15.23 1.39 13.15
CA LYS A 438 -16.15 2.26 12.41
C LYS A 438 -15.39 3.11 11.41
N LEU A 439 -15.97 3.39 10.27
CA LEU A 439 -15.48 4.39 9.34
C LEU A 439 -15.59 5.78 9.98
N LEU A 440 -14.45 6.42 10.18
CA LEU A 440 -14.36 7.76 10.76
C LEU A 440 -14.33 8.84 9.68
N VAL A 441 -13.47 8.65 8.68
CA VAL A 441 -13.33 9.56 7.54
C VAL A 441 -13.44 8.72 6.27
N PRO A 442 -14.44 8.97 5.42
CA PRO A 442 -14.59 8.23 4.18
C PRO A 442 -13.40 8.45 3.24
N ALA A 443 -13.20 7.53 2.32
CA ALA A 443 -12.28 7.70 1.22
C ALA A 443 -12.62 9.01 0.48
N ALA A 444 -11.60 9.81 0.16
CA ALA A 444 -11.84 11.05 -0.58
C ALA A 444 -12.38 10.69 -1.98
N THR A 445 -13.65 10.91 -2.21
CA THR A 445 -14.17 11.09 -3.57
C THR A 445 -13.68 12.44 -4.05
N LYS A 446 -13.14 12.55 -5.28
CA LYS A 446 -12.83 13.87 -5.86
C LYS A 446 -14.09 14.72 -5.80
N THR A 447 -14.14 15.62 -4.84
CA THR A 447 -15.00 16.80 -4.98
C THR A 447 -14.40 17.57 -6.15
N SER A 448 -15.15 17.73 -7.22
CA SER A 448 -14.81 18.67 -8.28
C SER A 448 -14.42 19.98 -7.61
N VAL A 449 -13.16 20.36 -7.74
CA VAL A 449 -12.73 21.73 -7.46
C VAL A 449 -13.46 22.57 -8.51
N SER A 450 -14.62 23.10 -8.14
CA SER A 450 -15.21 24.22 -8.87
C SER A 450 -14.25 25.38 -8.74
N GLY A 451 -13.72 25.80 -9.91
CA GLY A 451 -12.82 26.92 -10.11
C GLY A 451 -13.39 28.26 -9.64
#